data_9a560fb04510f78cbc121883c1d8f613
#
_entry.id   9a560fb04510f78cbc121883c1d8f613
#
_cell.length_a   1.000
_cell.length_b   1.000
_cell.length_c   1.000
_cell.angle_alpha   90.00
_cell.angle_beta   90.00
_cell.angle_gamma   90.00
#
_symmetry.space_group_name_H-M   'P 1'
#
loop_
_entity.id
_entity.type
_entity.pdbx_description
1 polymer ?
#
loop_
_entity_poly.entity_id
_entity_poly.type
_entity_poly.pdbx_seq_one_letter_code
_entity_poly.pdbx_strand_id
1 'polypeptide(L)'
;MDSRPIGVFDSGVGGLTVARAIIDQLPDESVLYIGDSANTPYGPKPIARVRELALGIMDRLVQSDVKMLVIACNSASAAVLHDARERYQVGHGIPVVEVIQPAVRRA
;
A
#
# COMPACT_ATOMS: atom_id res chain seq x y z
N MET A 1 18.70 -14.72 3.30
CA MET A 1 17.26 -14.50 3.52
C MET A 1 17.03 -13.02 3.82
N ASP A 2 16.08 -12.41 3.13
CA ASP A 2 15.84 -10.98 3.27
C ASP A 2 14.92 -10.73 4.46
N SER A 3 15.46 -10.12 5.51
CA SER A 3 14.73 -9.87 6.75
C SER A 3 13.99 -8.52 6.77
N ARG A 4 14.09 -7.75 5.70
CA ARG A 4 13.39 -6.47 5.62
C ARG A 4 11.87 -6.69 5.62
N PRO A 5 11.11 -5.75 6.17
CA PRO A 5 9.65 -5.93 6.24
C PRO A 5 8.96 -5.74 4.89
N ILE A 6 7.75 -6.28 4.80
CA ILE A 6 6.82 -5.97 3.73
C ILE A 6 6.08 -4.70 4.14
N GLY A 7 6.16 -3.65 3.32
CA GLY A 7 5.46 -2.39 3.58
C GLY A 7 4.05 -2.46 3.04
N VAL A 8 3.06 -2.12 3.86
CA VAL A 8 1.65 -2.10 3.48
C VAL A 8 1.12 -0.67 3.62
N PHE A 9 0.65 -0.12 2.52
CA PHE A 9 0.01 1.20 2.49
C PHE A 9 -1.50 1.05 2.36
N ASP A 10 -2.21 1.86 3.13
CA ASP A 10 -3.67 1.95 3.08
C ASP A 10 -4.11 3.40 3.26
N SER A 11 -5.26 3.74 2.73
CA SER A 11 -5.85 5.07 2.89
C SER A 11 -6.45 5.31 4.29
N GLY A 12 -6.41 4.30 5.15
CA GLY A 12 -6.95 4.38 6.51
C GLY A 12 -8.23 3.57 6.72
N VAL A 13 -8.70 2.88 5.68
CA VAL A 13 -9.94 2.10 5.75
C VAL A 13 -9.70 0.71 5.14
N GLY A 14 -9.81 -0.31 5.96
CA GLY A 14 -9.82 -1.70 5.50
C GLY A 14 -8.46 -2.35 5.29
N GLY A 15 -7.37 -1.59 5.32
CA GLY A 15 -6.03 -2.13 5.04
C GLY A 15 -5.49 -3.07 6.12
N LEU A 16 -5.99 -2.94 7.35
CA LEU A 16 -5.61 -3.85 8.43
C LEU A 16 -5.98 -5.28 8.13
N THR A 17 -7.08 -5.51 7.41
CA THR A 17 -7.49 -6.86 7.00
C THR A 17 -6.46 -7.47 6.07
N VAL A 18 -5.93 -6.67 5.13
CA VAL A 18 -4.88 -7.12 4.21
C VAL A 18 -3.60 -7.42 4.97
N ALA A 19 -3.18 -6.51 5.86
CA ALA A 19 -1.97 -6.70 6.65
C ALA A 19 -2.08 -7.96 7.50
N ARG A 20 -3.22 -8.19 8.13
CA ARG A 20 -3.46 -9.38 8.94
C ARG A 20 -3.42 -10.66 8.10
N ALA A 21 -3.99 -10.63 6.91
CA ALA A 21 -3.94 -11.79 6.01
C ALA A 21 -2.50 -12.13 5.60
N ILE A 22 -1.67 -11.12 5.37
CA ILE A 22 -0.26 -11.33 5.06
C ILE A 22 0.45 -11.99 6.25
N ILE A 23 0.23 -11.48 7.45
CA ILE A 23 0.83 -12.02 8.67
C ILE A 23 0.41 -13.49 8.87
N ASP A 24 -0.86 -13.78 8.66
CA ASP A 24 -1.39 -15.14 8.84
C ASP A 24 -0.82 -16.14 7.84
N GLN A 25 -0.63 -15.70 6.59
CA GLN A 25 -0.14 -16.58 5.52
C GLN A 25 1.38 -16.66 5.47
N LEU A 26 2.06 -15.62 5.93
CA LEU A 26 3.52 -15.52 5.91
C LEU A 26 4.02 -15.15 7.30
N PRO A 27 3.89 -16.06 8.27
CA PRO A 27 4.16 -15.73 9.68
C PRO A 27 5.62 -15.39 9.96
N ASP A 28 6.53 -15.78 9.08
CA ASP A 28 7.96 -15.48 9.24
C ASP A 28 8.33 -14.11 8.66
N GLU A 29 7.39 -13.43 8.00
CA GLU A 29 7.64 -12.12 7.42
C GLU A 29 7.22 -11.00 8.37
N SER A 30 8.05 -9.97 8.47
CA SER A 30 7.69 -8.75 9.18
C SER A 30 6.85 -7.86 8.28
N VAL A 31 5.87 -7.18 8.88
CA VAL A 31 4.99 -6.26 8.14
C VAL A 31 5.06 -4.89 8.79
N LEU A 32 5.32 -3.87 7.97
CA LEU A 32 5.25 -2.47 8.38
C LEU A 32 4.04 -1.85 7.70
N TYR A 33 3.03 -1.50 8.49
CA TYR A 33 1.76 -0.99 7.99
C TYR A 33 1.64 0.50 8.30
N ILE A 34 1.28 1.29 7.28
CA ILE A 34 0.92 2.70 7.47
C ILE A 34 -0.43 2.95 6.80
N GLY A 35 -1.41 3.34 7.61
CA GLY A 35 -2.71 3.78 7.13
C GLY A 35 -2.83 5.29 7.29
N ASP A 36 -3.26 5.98 6.22
CA ASP A 36 -3.39 7.43 6.24
C ASP A 36 -4.76 7.86 6.77
N SER A 37 -5.01 7.59 8.04
CA SER A 37 -6.29 7.91 8.68
C SER A 37 -6.54 9.41 8.79
N ALA A 38 -5.49 10.22 8.81
CA ALA A 38 -5.62 11.66 8.92
C ALA A 38 -6.23 12.29 7.66
N ASN A 39 -6.08 11.67 6.51
CA ASN A 39 -6.55 12.19 5.23
C ASN A 39 -7.69 11.36 4.62
N THR A 40 -8.23 10.43 5.37
CA THR A 40 -9.38 9.62 4.96
C THR A 40 -10.65 10.49 4.96
N PRO A 41 -11.59 10.30 4.00
CA PRO A 41 -11.55 9.33 2.89
C PRO A 41 -10.84 9.87 1.65
N TYR A 42 -10.23 8.98 0.89
CA TYR A 42 -9.57 9.36 -0.37
C TYR A 42 -10.55 9.51 -1.53
N GLY A 43 -11.64 8.74 -1.52
CA GLY A 43 -12.56 8.66 -2.64
C GLY A 43 -13.06 9.99 -3.19
N PRO A 44 -13.49 10.94 -2.32
CA PRO A 44 -13.96 12.25 -2.80
C PRO A 44 -12.85 13.21 -3.24
N LYS A 45 -11.59 12.89 -2.99
CA LYS A 45 -10.48 13.80 -3.29
C LYS A 45 -10.12 13.74 -4.78
N PRO A 46 -9.62 14.86 -5.35
CA PRO A 46 -9.09 14.83 -6.70
C PRO A 46 -7.94 13.84 -6.83
N ILE A 47 -7.80 13.22 -7.99
CA ILE A 47 -6.78 12.20 -8.21
C ILE A 47 -5.36 12.73 -7.94
N ALA A 48 -5.09 13.98 -8.30
CA ALA A 48 -3.78 14.59 -8.04
C ALA A 48 -3.46 14.63 -6.54
N ARG A 49 -4.47 14.89 -5.70
CA ARG A 49 -4.29 14.91 -4.26
C ARG A 49 -4.10 13.50 -3.70
N VAL A 50 -4.85 12.54 -4.21
CA VAL A 50 -4.70 11.14 -3.81
C VAL A 50 -3.30 10.64 -4.14
N ARG A 51 -2.79 10.95 -5.33
CA ARG A 51 -1.44 10.60 -5.74
C ARG A 51 -0.40 11.18 -4.80
N GLU A 52 -0.52 12.46 -4.49
CA GLU A 52 0.40 13.16 -3.58
C GLU A 52 0.42 12.49 -2.20
N LEU A 53 -0.75 12.23 -1.63
CA LEU A 53 -0.87 11.61 -0.32
C LEU A 53 -0.33 10.19 -0.31
N ALA A 54 -0.72 9.39 -1.29
CA ALA A 54 -0.32 7.99 -1.37
C ALA A 54 1.19 7.83 -1.57
N LEU A 55 1.75 8.60 -2.51
CA LEU A 55 3.18 8.53 -2.78
C LEU A 55 4.00 9.03 -1.59
N GLY A 56 3.50 10.03 -0.87
CA GLY A 56 4.17 10.51 0.34
C GLY A 56 4.28 9.42 1.40
N ILE A 57 3.23 8.63 1.61
CA ILE A 57 3.25 7.52 2.55
C ILE A 57 4.18 6.41 2.05
N MET A 58 4.11 6.09 0.76
CA MET A 58 4.96 5.05 0.19
C MET A 58 6.45 5.43 0.25
N ASP A 59 6.77 6.71 0.06
CA ASP A 59 8.15 7.18 0.23
C ASP A 59 8.64 6.91 1.65
N ARG A 60 7.78 7.10 2.65
CA ARG A 60 8.14 6.84 4.05
C ARG A 60 8.39 5.36 4.29
N LEU A 61 7.58 4.49 3.67
CA LEU A 61 7.79 3.05 3.77
C LEU A 61 9.12 2.64 3.12
N VAL A 62 9.43 3.20 1.96
CA VAL A 62 10.70 2.91 1.28
C VAL A 62 11.89 3.40 2.12
N GLN A 63 11.77 4.56 2.76
CA GLN A 63 12.81 5.06 3.65
C GLN A 63 13.01 4.17 4.88
N SER A 64 12.02 3.38 5.22
CA SER A 64 12.11 2.39 6.30
C SER A 64 12.67 1.05 5.84
N ASP A 65 13.19 1.00 4.62
CA ASP A 65 13.90 -0.14 4.06
C ASP A 65 13.03 -1.40 3.91
N VAL A 66 11.84 -1.23 3.35
CA VAL A 66 10.97 -2.37 3.06
C VAL A 66 11.46 -3.10 1.80
N LYS A 67 11.22 -4.40 1.74
CA LYS A 67 11.60 -5.22 0.58
C LYS A 67 10.51 -5.31 -0.48
N MET A 68 9.30 -4.92 -0.15
CA MET A 68 8.14 -4.97 -1.03
C MET A 68 7.13 -3.94 -0.56
N LEU A 69 6.39 -3.36 -1.50
CA LEU A 69 5.27 -2.47 -1.19
C LEU A 69 3.96 -3.13 -1.59
N VAL A 70 3.01 -3.15 -0.69
CA VAL A 70 1.66 -3.62 -0.95
C VAL A 70 0.71 -2.45 -0.83
N ILE A 71 -0.02 -2.15 -1.91
CA ILE A 71 -1.05 -1.12 -1.92
C ILE A 71 -2.38 -1.79 -1.62
N ALA A 72 -2.91 -1.53 -0.42
CA ALA A 72 -4.14 -2.14 0.07
C ALA A 72 -5.32 -1.18 0.03
N CYS A 73 -5.27 -0.17 -0.83
CA CYS A 73 -6.25 0.89 -0.89
C CYS A 73 -7.05 0.80 -2.19
N ASN A 74 -8.36 0.62 -2.06
CA ASN A 74 -9.25 0.56 -3.23
C ASN A 74 -9.42 1.90 -3.93
N SER A 75 -9.13 3.00 -3.24
CA SER A 75 -9.22 4.34 -3.81
C SER A 75 -7.98 4.72 -4.59
N ALA A 76 -6.89 3.96 -4.44
CA ALA A 76 -5.70 4.18 -5.24
C ALA A 76 -5.99 3.70 -6.66
N SER A 77 -5.97 4.62 -7.60
CA SER A 77 -6.28 4.33 -9.00
C SER A 77 -5.11 3.64 -9.69
N ALA A 78 -5.37 3.20 -10.92
CA ALA A 78 -4.32 2.67 -11.79
C ALA A 78 -3.18 3.68 -11.98
N ALA A 79 -3.49 4.99 -11.96
CA ALA A 79 -2.47 6.03 -12.10
C ALA A 79 -1.50 6.02 -10.91
N VAL A 80 -2.01 5.87 -9.69
CA VAL A 80 -1.16 5.78 -8.48
C VAL A 80 -0.29 4.53 -8.55
N LEU A 81 -0.86 3.41 -8.95
CA LEU A 81 -0.11 2.16 -9.10
C LEU A 81 1.01 2.31 -10.13
N HIS A 82 0.71 2.93 -11.26
CA HIS A 82 1.71 3.17 -12.31
C HIS A 82 2.86 4.04 -11.79
N ASP A 83 2.54 5.14 -11.11
CA ASP A 83 3.54 6.04 -10.54
C ASP A 83 4.39 5.33 -9.49
N ALA A 84 3.77 4.51 -8.65
CA ALA A 84 4.48 3.75 -7.63
C ALA A 84 5.44 2.75 -8.25
N ARG A 85 5.02 2.06 -9.29
CA ARG A 85 5.88 1.11 -10.00
C ARG A 85 7.07 1.80 -10.65
N GLU A 86 6.85 2.93 -11.29
CA GLU A 86 7.96 3.67 -11.88
C GLU A 86 8.93 4.17 -10.82
N ARG A 87 8.42 4.72 -9.72
CA ARG A 87 9.26 5.30 -8.69
C ARG A 87 10.02 4.25 -7.89
N TYR A 88 9.37 3.17 -7.51
CA TYR A 88 9.93 2.21 -6.57
C TYR A 88 10.40 0.92 -7.21
N GLN A 89 9.67 0.38 -8.15
CA GLN A 89 10.05 -0.87 -8.79
C GLN A 89 11.18 -0.65 -9.80
N VAL A 90 11.02 0.35 -10.66
CA VAL A 90 12.05 0.69 -11.65
C VAL A 90 13.21 1.42 -10.96
N GLY A 91 12.90 2.42 -10.13
CA GLY A 91 13.91 3.27 -9.52
C GLY A 91 14.72 2.64 -8.39
N HIS A 92 14.09 1.74 -7.61
CA HIS A 92 14.72 1.17 -6.41
C HIS A 92 14.72 -0.35 -6.38
N GLY A 93 14.15 -1.01 -7.40
CA GLY A 93 14.07 -2.46 -7.41
C GLY A 93 13.15 -3.07 -6.37
N ILE A 94 12.18 -2.30 -5.87
CA ILE A 94 11.22 -2.75 -4.87
C ILE A 94 9.94 -3.17 -5.57
N PRO A 95 9.52 -4.45 -5.50
CA PRO A 95 8.27 -4.87 -6.11
C PRO A 95 7.07 -4.13 -5.50
N VAL A 96 6.15 -3.71 -6.36
CA VAL A 96 4.91 -3.03 -5.94
C VAL A 96 3.74 -3.91 -6.35
N VAL A 97 2.95 -4.31 -5.35
CA VAL A 97 1.81 -5.21 -5.54
C VAL A 97 0.55 -4.48 -5.10
N GLU A 98 -0.47 -4.52 -5.94
CA GLU A 98 -1.78 -4.01 -5.58
C GLU A 98 -2.66 -5.15 -5.10
N VAL A 99 -3.30 -4.96 -3.95
CA VAL A 99 -4.30 -5.90 -3.44
C VAL A 99 -5.63 -5.18 -3.41
N ILE A 100 -6.53 -5.60 -4.27
CA ILE A 100 -7.88 -5.04 -4.32
C ILE A 100 -8.77 -5.97 -3.49
N GLN A 101 -9.39 -5.42 -2.44
CA GLN A 101 -10.35 -6.18 -1.68
C GLN A 101 -11.61 -6.37 -2.53
N PRO A 102 -12.06 -7.62 -2.68
CA PRO A 102 -13.30 -7.84 -3.40
C PRO A 102 -14.45 -7.12 -2.70
N ALA A 103 -15.31 -6.50 -3.50
CA ALA A 103 -16.54 -5.91 -2.97
C ALA A 103 -17.35 -7.00 -2.29
N VAL A 104 -17.92 -6.66 -1.13
CA VAL A 104 -18.79 -7.61 -0.44
C VAL A 104 -19.99 -7.85 -1.32
N ARG A 105 -20.14 -9.09 -1.76
CA ARG A 105 -21.33 -9.46 -2.52
C ARG A 105 -22.47 -9.72 -1.58
N ARG A 106 -23.51 -9.00 -1.79
CA ARG A 106 -24.76 -9.30 -1.13
C ARG A 106 -25.60 -10.11 -2.07
N ALA A 107 -25.91 -11.27 -1.61
CA ALA A 107 -26.81 -12.13 -2.37
C ALA A 107 -28.22 -11.57 -2.29
#